data_96b1834ce11fc033e995706b2844ae9a
#
_entry.id   96b1834ce11fc033e995706b2844ae9a
#
_cell.length_a   1.000
_cell.length_b   1.000
_cell.length_c   1.000
_cell.angle_alpha   90.00
_cell.angle_beta   90.00
_cell.angle_gamma   90.00
#
_symmetry.space_group_name_H-M   'P 1'
#
loop_
_entity.id
_entity.type
_entity.pdbx_description
1 polymer ?
#
loop_
_entity_poly.entity_id
_entity_poly.type
_entity_poly.pdbx_seq_one_letter_code
_entity_poly.pdbx_strand_id
1 'polypeptide(L)'
;MRGKIGTFTTCNSIIPNFKELYRIYPKKLSREAKQRLRVLDYFYNKAHKKVSVTARYFGVSRTYVYKWIKRYNRWDLATLESRSRRPKRVRTVQYDTHAVNTIRKIRQEYPSFSAVKVSVILLRDYAIKLSSATVGRIIWRFNLFFSKTMALHRNLSKAAAKGWQTRKAKERLRHYLKPDRPRHIIEFDMKHIKNGGVNQYALCAIDTYTKEALIHISSSCTARQASIAMQKVLDRFGANITIVCDNGSENFGATFDLLARSNVRQLFARPNTPKDKPHIENFIGKYQKECLNESDNRQYSVKERQLEADKWLSDWHFYRPHQALNYLTPAEYCDTIGITVLQRDYFVRDVVS
;
A
#
# COMPACT_ATOMS: atom_id res chain seq x y z
N MET A 1 -68.48 -3.74 1.18
CA MET A 1 -68.50 -3.44 2.64
C MET A 1 -67.34 -2.49 2.95
N ARG A 2 -67.64 -1.25 3.31
CA ARG A 2 -66.62 -0.25 3.66
C ARG A 2 -66.24 -0.45 5.13
N GLY A 3 -65.01 -0.89 5.39
CA GLY A 3 -64.49 -1.05 6.74
C GLY A 3 -64.33 0.31 7.44
N LYS A 4 -64.91 0.45 8.60
CA LYS A 4 -64.91 1.63 9.47
C LYS A 4 -63.47 1.94 9.88
N ILE A 5 -63.04 3.15 9.58
CA ILE A 5 -61.82 3.75 10.12
C ILE A 5 -62.03 3.95 11.61
N GLY A 6 -61.34 3.17 12.43
CA GLY A 6 -61.39 3.29 13.88
C GLY A 6 -60.98 4.69 14.32
N THR A 7 -61.88 5.36 15.02
CA THR A 7 -61.65 6.62 15.73
C THR A 7 -60.49 6.42 16.71
N PHE A 8 -59.39 7.07 16.48
CA PHE A 8 -58.31 7.19 17.45
C PHE A 8 -58.80 7.93 18.67
N THR A 9 -59.12 7.20 19.72
CA THR A 9 -59.36 7.74 21.05
C THR A 9 -58.14 8.53 21.45
N THR A 10 -58.25 9.84 21.53
CA THR A 10 -57.24 10.72 22.07
C THR A 10 -57.13 10.48 23.56
N CYS A 11 -56.31 9.54 23.98
CA CYS A 11 -55.86 9.51 25.34
C CYS A 11 -55.16 10.84 25.64
N ASN A 12 -55.77 11.62 26.52
CA ASN A 12 -55.16 12.77 27.18
C ASN A 12 -54.00 12.28 28.10
N SER A 13 -53.04 11.62 27.55
CA SER A 13 -51.85 11.23 28.30
C SER A 13 -50.95 12.44 28.35
N ILE A 14 -50.70 12.91 29.55
CA ILE A 14 -49.64 13.84 29.89
C ILE A 14 -48.39 13.42 29.15
N ILE A 15 -47.99 14.19 28.15
CA ILE A 15 -46.73 13.92 27.42
C ILE A 15 -45.62 14.10 28.44
N PRO A 16 -44.79 13.09 28.69
CA PRO A 16 -43.70 13.23 29.64
C PRO A 16 -42.87 14.44 29.25
N ASN A 17 -42.45 15.20 30.27
CA ASN A 17 -41.54 16.32 30.07
C ASN A 17 -40.37 15.86 29.23
N PHE A 18 -40.21 16.35 28.01
CA PHE A 18 -39.15 15.95 27.11
C PHE A 18 -37.75 16.15 27.73
N LYS A 19 -37.62 17.03 28.73
CA LYS A 19 -36.40 17.19 29.54
C LYS A 19 -36.06 15.91 30.28
N GLU A 20 -37.00 15.12 30.76
CA GLU A 20 -36.76 13.82 31.41
C GLU A 20 -36.34 12.77 30.38
N LEU A 21 -36.93 12.75 29.20
CA LEU A 21 -36.53 11.88 28.11
C LEU A 21 -35.08 12.16 27.66
N TYR A 22 -34.67 13.43 27.62
CA TYR A 22 -33.28 13.83 27.37
C TYR A 22 -32.34 13.40 28.50
N ARG A 23 -32.81 13.32 29.73
CA ARG A 23 -32.04 12.86 30.89
C ARG A 23 -31.88 11.34 30.91
N ILE A 24 -32.92 10.58 30.54
CA ILE A 24 -32.94 9.12 30.56
C ILE A 24 -32.18 8.49 29.38
N TYR A 25 -32.23 9.11 28.18
CA TYR A 25 -31.67 8.56 26.94
C TYR A 25 -30.56 9.36 26.25
N PRO A 26 -29.70 10.14 26.95
CA PRO A 26 -28.78 11.08 26.28
C PRO A 26 -27.69 10.42 25.46
N LYS A 27 -27.33 9.15 25.76
CA LYS A 27 -26.16 8.45 25.17
C LYS A 27 -26.51 7.51 24.01
N LYS A 28 -27.80 7.16 23.81
CA LYS A 28 -28.23 6.12 22.85
C LYS A 28 -28.79 6.66 21.54
N LEU A 29 -29.11 7.95 21.45
CA LEU A 29 -29.70 8.53 20.25
C LEU A 29 -28.67 9.26 19.39
N SER A 30 -28.76 9.06 18.05
CA SER A 30 -27.98 9.82 17.09
C SER A 30 -28.29 11.32 17.14
N ARG A 31 -27.40 12.15 16.58
CA ARG A 31 -27.61 13.61 16.47
C ARG A 31 -28.92 13.93 15.74
N GLU A 32 -29.21 13.17 14.69
CA GLU A 32 -30.44 13.34 13.90
C GLU A 32 -31.69 12.97 14.68
N ALA A 33 -31.66 11.85 15.44
CA ALA A 33 -32.78 11.44 16.26
C ALA A 33 -33.05 12.44 17.39
N LYS A 34 -32.03 13.03 17.97
CA LYS A 34 -32.17 14.13 18.95
C LYS A 34 -32.82 15.38 18.35
N GLN A 35 -32.46 15.73 17.10
CA GLN A 35 -33.11 16.85 16.40
C GLN A 35 -34.58 16.55 16.13
N ARG A 36 -34.93 15.34 15.71
CA ARG A 36 -36.30 14.89 15.51
C ARG A 36 -37.11 14.95 16.81
N LEU A 37 -36.51 14.57 17.92
CA LEU A 37 -37.09 14.66 19.24
C LEU A 37 -37.39 16.13 19.62
N ARG A 38 -36.46 17.06 19.33
CA ARG A 38 -36.68 18.51 19.54
C ARG A 38 -37.88 19.06 18.71
N VAL A 39 -37.99 18.60 17.46
CA VAL A 39 -39.14 18.98 16.62
C VAL A 39 -40.46 18.50 17.22
N LEU A 40 -40.49 17.28 17.76
CA LEU A 40 -41.68 16.72 18.41
C LEU A 40 -41.98 17.43 19.75
N ASP A 41 -40.97 17.71 20.56
CA ASP A 41 -41.11 18.47 21.80
C ASP A 41 -41.76 19.84 21.55
N TYR A 42 -41.23 20.57 20.55
CA TYR A 42 -41.81 21.86 20.19
C TYR A 42 -43.25 21.72 19.68
N PHE A 43 -43.53 20.71 18.85
CA PHE A 43 -44.87 20.43 18.33
C PHE A 43 -45.88 20.19 19.46
N TYR A 44 -45.54 19.38 20.45
CA TYR A 44 -46.47 19.04 21.52
C TYR A 44 -46.58 20.12 22.58
N ASN A 45 -45.48 20.75 22.97
CA ASN A 45 -45.44 21.62 24.14
C ASN A 45 -45.52 23.12 23.83
N LYS A 46 -45.06 23.56 22.63
CA LYS A 46 -45.00 24.99 22.29
C LYS A 46 -45.92 25.38 21.13
N ALA A 47 -46.06 24.54 20.13
CA ALA A 47 -46.87 24.85 18.94
C ALA A 47 -48.33 24.42 19.06
N HIS A 48 -48.78 24.00 20.23
CA HIS A 48 -50.17 23.54 20.47
C HIS A 48 -50.66 22.56 19.41
N LYS A 49 -49.82 21.59 19.03
CA LYS A 49 -50.05 20.57 18.00
C LYS A 49 -50.30 21.13 16.59
N LYS A 50 -49.88 22.37 16.31
CA LYS A 50 -49.98 22.99 14.98
C LYS A 50 -48.76 22.66 14.12
N VAL A 51 -48.90 21.75 13.14
CA VAL A 51 -47.80 21.28 12.26
C VAL A 51 -47.22 22.44 11.43
N SER A 52 -48.04 23.36 10.94
CA SER A 52 -47.60 24.52 10.15
C SER A 52 -46.65 25.44 10.93
N VAL A 53 -46.95 25.67 12.21
CA VAL A 53 -46.10 26.48 13.11
C VAL A 53 -44.78 25.80 13.37
N THR A 54 -44.81 24.50 13.67
CA THR A 54 -43.59 23.68 13.91
C THR A 54 -42.68 23.61 12.66
N ALA A 55 -43.31 23.38 11.48
CA ALA A 55 -42.59 23.31 10.23
C ALA A 55 -41.85 24.62 9.90
N ARG A 56 -42.54 25.76 10.09
CA ARG A 56 -41.96 27.09 9.89
C ARG A 56 -40.82 27.39 10.87
N TYR A 57 -40.99 27.04 12.15
CA TYR A 57 -40.01 27.31 13.18
C TYR A 57 -38.69 26.56 12.94
N PHE A 58 -38.75 25.28 12.51
CA PHE A 58 -37.57 24.47 12.24
C PHE A 58 -37.08 24.51 10.77
N GLY A 59 -37.75 25.27 9.89
CA GLY A 59 -37.37 25.31 8.47
C GLY A 59 -37.55 23.97 7.75
N VAL A 60 -38.50 23.14 8.17
CA VAL A 60 -38.76 21.80 7.59
C VAL A 60 -40.12 21.72 6.92
N SER A 61 -40.28 20.73 6.03
CA SER A 61 -41.61 20.53 5.39
C SER A 61 -42.66 19.99 6.36
N ARG A 62 -43.93 20.29 6.11
CA ARG A 62 -45.06 19.73 6.90
C ARG A 62 -45.06 18.21 6.85
N THR A 63 -44.71 17.62 5.70
CA THR A 63 -44.57 16.15 5.52
C THR A 63 -43.50 15.56 6.41
N TYR A 64 -42.41 16.28 6.64
CA TYR A 64 -41.39 15.87 7.57
C TYR A 64 -41.93 15.78 9.01
N VAL A 65 -42.66 16.78 9.47
CA VAL A 65 -43.24 16.79 10.81
C VAL A 65 -44.26 15.66 10.97
N TYR A 66 -45.19 15.48 10.01
CA TYR A 66 -46.15 14.37 10.03
C TYR A 66 -45.48 13.00 10.05
N LYS A 67 -44.43 12.82 9.27
CA LYS A 67 -43.67 11.57 9.25
C LYS A 67 -43.13 11.18 10.63
N TRP A 68 -42.60 12.15 11.36
CA TRP A 68 -42.04 11.89 12.66
C TRP A 68 -43.09 11.78 13.77
N ILE A 69 -44.19 12.50 13.70
CA ILE A 69 -45.35 12.30 14.57
C ILE A 69 -45.84 10.85 14.44
N LYS A 70 -46.03 10.37 13.20
CA LYS A 70 -46.51 8.99 12.94
C LYS A 70 -45.54 7.93 13.43
N ARG A 71 -44.24 8.20 13.43
CA ARG A 71 -43.18 7.24 13.87
C ARG A 71 -42.85 7.35 15.34
N TYR A 72 -43.24 8.38 15.99
CA TYR A 72 -42.93 8.59 17.40
C TYR A 72 -43.62 7.53 18.27
N ASN A 73 -42.82 6.86 19.06
CA ASN A 73 -43.29 5.98 20.13
C ASN A 73 -42.68 6.48 21.44
N ARG A 74 -43.54 6.78 22.40
CA ARG A 74 -43.15 7.26 23.72
C ARG A 74 -42.27 6.29 24.47
N TRP A 75 -42.48 5.00 24.29
CA TRP A 75 -41.80 3.92 24.98
C TRP A 75 -40.54 3.46 24.26
N ASP A 76 -40.38 3.78 22.98
CA ASP A 76 -39.21 3.39 22.17
C ASP A 76 -38.79 4.56 21.28
N LEU A 77 -37.80 5.31 21.76
CA LEU A 77 -37.20 6.44 21.03
C LEU A 77 -36.29 5.97 19.86
N ALA A 78 -35.96 4.70 19.76
CA ALA A 78 -35.23 4.17 18.61
C ALA A 78 -36.06 4.28 17.31
N THR A 79 -37.37 4.42 17.42
CA THR A 79 -38.24 4.73 16.28
C THR A 79 -37.90 6.05 15.58
N LEU A 80 -37.20 6.96 16.27
CA LEU A 80 -36.72 8.22 15.71
C LEU A 80 -35.40 8.07 14.95
N GLU A 81 -34.74 6.92 15.04
CA GLU A 81 -33.51 6.68 14.27
C GLU A 81 -33.78 6.51 12.77
N SER A 82 -32.77 6.82 11.98
CA SER A 82 -32.83 6.60 10.54
C SER A 82 -32.83 5.10 10.23
N ARG A 83 -33.84 4.62 9.51
CA ARG A 83 -33.86 3.22 9.07
C ARG A 83 -32.80 3.01 7.98
N SER A 84 -32.14 1.85 8.00
CA SER A 84 -31.23 1.46 6.92
C SER A 84 -31.96 1.49 5.57
N ARG A 85 -31.31 2.10 4.58
CA ARG A 85 -31.78 2.09 3.18
C ARG A 85 -31.23 0.90 2.40
N ARG A 86 -30.41 0.05 3.03
CA ARG A 86 -29.86 -1.13 2.39
C ARG A 86 -30.99 -2.10 2.00
N PRO A 87 -30.96 -2.63 0.76
CA PRO A 87 -31.94 -3.65 0.35
C PRO A 87 -31.92 -4.84 1.31
N LYS A 88 -33.11 -5.34 1.69
CA LYS A 88 -33.22 -6.50 2.56
C LYS A 88 -32.73 -7.79 1.88
N ARG A 89 -32.88 -7.88 0.56
CA ARG A 89 -32.36 -8.98 -0.26
C ARG A 89 -31.21 -8.44 -1.11
N VAL A 90 -30.01 -8.87 -0.81
CA VAL A 90 -28.81 -8.54 -1.58
C VAL A 90 -28.35 -9.82 -2.27
N ARG A 91 -28.13 -9.74 -3.60
CA ARG A 91 -27.58 -10.88 -4.35
C ARG A 91 -26.22 -11.26 -3.77
N THR A 92 -26.10 -12.49 -3.32
CA THR A 92 -24.82 -13.05 -2.86
C THR A 92 -24.07 -13.59 -4.08
N VAL A 93 -22.92 -13.02 -4.38
CA VAL A 93 -22.07 -13.50 -5.46
C VAL A 93 -21.43 -14.82 -5.00
N GLN A 94 -21.63 -15.88 -5.78
CA GLN A 94 -20.89 -17.13 -5.63
C GLN A 94 -19.61 -17.04 -6.45
N TYR A 95 -18.52 -17.48 -5.87
CA TYR A 95 -17.21 -17.52 -6.53
C TYR A 95 -16.83 -18.99 -6.75
N ASP A 96 -16.19 -19.26 -7.89
CA ASP A 96 -15.64 -20.56 -8.15
C ASP A 96 -14.59 -20.93 -7.08
N THR A 97 -14.76 -22.11 -6.46
CA THR A 97 -13.89 -22.60 -5.38
C THR A 97 -12.45 -22.79 -5.84
N HIS A 98 -12.27 -23.25 -7.09
CA HIS A 98 -10.94 -23.40 -7.67
C HIS A 98 -10.21 -22.06 -7.76
N ALA A 99 -10.89 -21.04 -8.30
CA ALA A 99 -10.32 -19.68 -8.38
C ALA A 99 -9.98 -19.10 -7.00
N VAL A 100 -10.84 -19.30 -5.99
CA VAL A 100 -10.58 -18.83 -4.62
C VAL A 100 -9.36 -19.52 -4.02
N ASN A 101 -9.21 -20.83 -4.20
CA ASN A 101 -8.07 -21.58 -3.69
C ASN A 101 -6.76 -21.20 -4.39
N THR A 102 -6.80 -20.97 -5.70
CA THR A 102 -5.64 -20.50 -6.46
C THR A 102 -5.21 -19.10 -5.99
N ILE A 103 -6.16 -18.17 -5.80
CA ILE A 103 -5.87 -16.84 -5.23
C ILE A 103 -5.26 -16.98 -3.83
N ARG A 104 -5.76 -17.90 -3.01
CA ARG A 104 -5.21 -18.14 -1.67
C ARG A 104 -3.76 -18.60 -1.74
N LYS A 105 -3.43 -19.57 -2.61
CA LYS A 105 -2.05 -20.05 -2.81
C LYS A 105 -1.11 -18.90 -3.20
N ILE A 106 -1.48 -18.14 -4.23
CA ILE A 106 -0.68 -16.99 -4.70
C ILE A 106 -0.49 -15.97 -3.57
N ARG A 107 -1.54 -15.69 -2.78
CA ARG A 107 -1.45 -14.72 -1.68
C ARG A 107 -0.67 -15.23 -0.47
N GLN A 108 -0.61 -16.53 -0.25
CA GLN A 108 0.24 -17.13 0.78
C GLN A 108 1.71 -17.04 0.40
N GLU A 109 2.03 -17.31 -0.85
CA GLU A 109 3.40 -17.25 -1.38
C GLU A 109 3.88 -15.80 -1.56
N TYR A 110 3.02 -14.93 -2.11
CA TYR A 110 3.31 -13.51 -2.37
C TYR A 110 2.32 -12.57 -1.68
N PRO A 111 2.38 -12.40 -0.36
CA PRO A 111 1.40 -11.60 0.41
C PRO A 111 1.28 -10.15 -0.02
N SER A 112 2.35 -9.58 -0.60
CA SER A 112 2.43 -8.19 -1.04
C SER A 112 1.79 -7.92 -2.41
N PHE A 113 1.43 -8.97 -3.19
CA PHE A 113 0.90 -8.77 -4.53
C PHE A 113 -0.50 -8.15 -4.46
N SER A 114 -0.69 -7.08 -5.24
CA SER A 114 -1.99 -6.42 -5.38
C SER A 114 -2.99 -7.29 -6.15
N ALA A 115 -4.28 -7.00 -6.01
CA ALA A 115 -5.33 -7.70 -6.76
C ALA A 115 -5.11 -7.67 -8.28
N VAL A 116 -4.47 -6.61 -8.81
CA VAL A 116 -4.13 -6.48 -10.23
C VAL A 116 -3.04 -7.49 -10.61
N LYS A 117 -1.95 -7.58 -9.83
CA LYS A 117 -0.88 -8.56 -10.09
C LYS A 117 -1.41 -9.99 -10.01
N VAL A 118 -2.22 -10.28 -9.00
CA VAL A 118 -2.86 -11.59 -8.85
C VAL A 118 -3.76 -11.91 -10.06
N SER A 119 -4.52 -10.95 -10.60
CA SER A 119 -5.35 -11.19 -11.79
C SER A 119 -4.54 -11.48 -13.05
N VAL A 120 -3.36 -10.86 -13.21
CA VAL A 120 -2.43 -11.15 -14.31
C VAL A 120 -1.87 -12.57 -14.20
N ILE A 121 -1.42 -12.95 -13.01
CA ILE A 121 -0.88 -14.30 -12.74
C ILE A 121 -1.95 -15.37 -12.95
N LEU A 122 -3.19 -15.13 -12.48
CA LEU A 122 -4.30 -16.05 -12.70
C LEU A 122 -4.55 -16.32 -14.18
N LEU A 123 -4.46 -15.28 -15.01
CA LEU A 123 -4.65 -15.44 -16.46
C LEU A 123 -3.44 -16.14 -17.08
N ARG A 124 -2.22 -15.73 -16.73
CA ARG A 124 -0.97 -16.23 -17.34
C ARG A 124 -0.71 -17.70 -16.98
N ASP A 125 -0.76 -18.03 -15.68
CA ASP A 125 -0.26 -19.32 -15.18
C ASP A 125 -1.36 -20.36 -14.98
N TYR A 126 -2.62 -19.90 -14.80
CA TYR A 126 -3.76 -20.79 -14.48
C TYR A 126 -4.91 -20.71 -15.48
N ALA A 127 -4.78 -19.89 -16.54
CA ALA A 127 -5.83 -19.63 -17.53
C ALA A 127 -7.18 -19.15 -16.92
N ILE A 128 -7.16 -18.58 -15.67
CA ILE A 128 -8.34 -18.10 -14.98
C ILE A 128 -8.52 -16.61 -15.27
N LYS A 129 -9.53 -16.27 -16.08
CA LYS A 129 -9.85 -14.88 -16.44
C LYS A 129 -10.76 -14.24 -15.38
N LEU A 130 -10.19 -13.46 -14.46
CA LEU A 130 -10.91 -12.67 -13.47
C LEU A 130 -10.45 -11.21 -13.50
N SER A 131 -11.40 -10.27 -13.39
CA SER A 131 -11.03 -8.86 -13.27
C SER A 131 -10.36 -8.60 -11.91
N SER A 132 -9.45 -7.63 -11.87
CA SER A 132 -8.78 -7.20 -10.63
C SER A 132 -9.76 -6.79 -9.52
N ALA A 133 -10.90 -6.18 -9.91
CA ALA A 133 -11.96 -5.84 -8.97
C ALA A 133 -12.61 -7.09 -8.34
N THR A 134 -12.80 -8.16 -9.12
CA THR A 134 -13.33 -9.43 -8.62
C THR A 134 -12.33 -10.11 -7.70
N VAL A 135 -11.06 -10.16 -8.10
CA VAL A 135 -9.96 -10.67 -7.25
C VAL A 135 -9.90 -9.90 -5.93
N GLY A 136 -9.98 -8.57 -5.96
CA GLY A 136 -10.00 -7.75 -4.76
C GLY A 136 -11.18 -8.09 -3.82
N ARG A 137 -12.39 -8.30 -4.38
CA ARG A 137 -13.57 -8.74 -3.58
C ARG A 137 -13.37 -10.12 -2.95
N ILE A 138 -12.74 -11.05 -3.65
CA ILE A 138 -12.42 -12.38 -3.15
C ILE A 138 -11.43 -12.27 -1.98
N ILE A 139 -10.34 -11.53 -2.15
CA ILE A 139 -9.33 -11.28 -1.09
C ILE A 139 -10.00 -10.74 0.18
N TRP A 140 -10.86 -9.73 0.06
CA TRP A 140 -11.59 -9.16 1.18
C TRP A 140 -12.60 -10.12 1.80
N ARG A 141 -13.40 -10.79 0.99
CA ARG A 141 -14.46 -11.68 1.46
C ARG A 141 -13.91 -12.89 2.23
N PHE A 142 -12.80 -13.45 1.77
CA PHE A 142 -12.17 -14.63 2.38
C PHE A 142 -10.99 -14.29 3.29
N ASN A 143 -10.78 -12.99 3.58
CA ASN A 143 -9.73 -12.48 4.46
C ASN A 143 -8.33 -13.02 4.09
N LEU A 144 -7.98 -12.98 2.80
CA LEU A 144 -6.71 -13.50 2.28
C LEU A 144 -5.56 -12.48 2.44
N PHE A 145 -5.34 -12.04 3.67
CA PHE A 145 -4.28 -11.09 4.06
C PHE A 145 -3.26 -11.84 4.91
N PHE A 146 -2.12 -12.19 4.32
CA PHE A 146 -1.08 -13.00 4.95
C PHE A 146 0.15 -12.20 5.36
N SER A 147 0.14 -10.89 5.25
CA SER A 147 1.27 -10.01 5.62
C SER A 147 1.47 -9.97 7.13
N LYS A 148 2.65 -10.39 7.60
CA LYS A 148 3.06 -10.35 9.01
C LYS A 148 3.63 -9.00 9.46
N THR A 149 3.74 -7.98 8.58
CA THR A 149 4.69 -6.89 8.80
C THR A 149 4.09 -5.49 8.73
N MET A 150 3.15 -5.16 9.60
CA MET A 150 2.69 -3.77 9.71
C MET A 150 3.21 -3.00 10.95
N ALA A 151 3.87 -3.66 11.89
CA ALA A 151 4.12 -3.07 13.22
C ALA A 151 5.51 -2.45 13.42
N LEU A 152 6.53 -2.84 12.66
CA LEU A 152 7.94 -2.55 13.01
C LEU A 152 8.54 -1.25 12.45
N HIS A 153 7.88 -0.59 11.51
CA HIS A 153 8.53 0.48 10.73
C HIS A 153 8.40 1.91 11.26
N ARG A 154 7.72 2.16 12.39
CA ARG A 154 7.47 3.55 12.84
C ARG A 154 8.59 4.25 13.58
N ASN A 155 9.62 3.56 14.08
CA ASN A 155 10.49 4.15 15.12
C ASN A 155 11.97 4.35 14.76
N LEU A 156 12.42 4.14 13.54
CA LEU A 156 13.87 4.12 13.24
C LEU A 156 14.45 5.35 12.53
N SER A 157 13.66 6.37 12.19
CA SER A 157 14.13 7.40 11.25
C SER A 157 14.59 8.73 11.84
N LYS A 158 14.56 8.94 13.16
CA LYS A 158 14.81 10.29 13.73
C LYS A 158 16.20 10.52 14.36
N ALA A 159 16.99 9.49 14.59
CA ALA A 159 18.25 9.62 15.34
C ALA A 159 19.52 9.85 14.49
N ALA A 160 19.47 9.64 13.19
CA ALA A 160 20.67 9.64 12.33
C ALA A 160 20.99 10.98 11.64
N ALA A 161 20.23 12.03 11.87
CA ALA A 161 20.34 13.30 11.12
C ALA A 161 21.38 14.29 11.65
N LYS A 162 22.20 13.95 12.63
CA LYS A 162 23.22 14.88 13.18
C LYS A 162 24.63 14.40 12.86
N GLY A 163 25.32 15.14 11.98
CA GLY A 163 26.77 15.28 12.11
C GLY A 163 27.68 14.66 11.06
N TRP A 164 27.25 14.50 9.81
CA TRP A 164 28.19 14.15 8.73
C TRP A 164 28.59 15.39 7.94
N GLN A 165 29.86 15.77 8.01
CA GLN A 165 30.44 16.68 7.00
C GLN A 165 30.43 15.91 5.67
N THR A 166 29.42 16.15 4.87
CA THR A 166 29.27 15.54 3.56
C THR A 166 30.39 16.04 2.65
N ARG A 167 31.23 15.12 2.15
CA ARG A 167 32.13 15.42 1.04
C ARG A 167 31.32 16.07 -0.08
N LYS A 168 31.85 17.15 -0.67
CA LYS A 168 31.13 17.85 -1.75
C LYS A 168 30.97 16.91 -2.94
N ALA A 169 29.75 16.66 -3.35
CA ALA A 169 29.43 15.96 -4.58
C ALA A 169 30.10 16.68 -5.77
N LYS A 170 30.75 15.93 -6.66
CA LYS A 170 31.40 16.50 -7.84
C LYS A 170 30.38 16.98 -8.87
N GLU A 171 29.33 16.20 -9.10
CA GLU A 171 28.21 16.57 -9.96
C GLU A 171 26.89 16.22 -9.30
N ARG A 172 25.96 17.18 -9.25
CA ARG A 172 24.63 16.97 -8.64
C ARG A 172 23.54 17.04 -9.68
N LEU A 173 22.50 16.24 -9.44
CA LEU A 173 21.24 16.36 -10.18
C LEU A 173 20.65 17.77 -10.01
N ARG A 174 20.27 18.38 -11.11
CA ARG A 174 19.47 19.62 -11.12
C ARG A 174 17.98 19.33 -11.07
N HIS A 175 17.56 18.27 -11.73
CA HIS A 175 16.20 17.76 -11.80
C HIS A 175 16.24 16.25 -11.98
N TYR A 176 15.11 15.58 -11.79
CA TYR A 176 14.98 14.14 -12.06
C TYR A 176 15.28 13.85 -13.55
N LEU A 177 16.12 12.85 -13.80
CA LEU A 177 16.46 12.40 -15.14
C LEU A 177 15.49 11.30 -15.59
N LYS A 178 14.89 11.48 -16.77
CA LYS A 178 14.10 10.43 -17.40
C LYS A 178 15.01 9.56 -18.29
N PRO A 179 14.91 8.22 -18.20
CA PRO A 179 15.65 7.36 -19.11
C PRO A 179 15.04 7.45 -20.52
N ASP A 180 15.87 7.53 -21.54
CA ASP A 180 15.48 7.54 -22.96
C ASP A 180 15.68 6.17 -23.63
N ARG A 181 16.48 5.31 -23.03
CA ARG A 181 16.82 3.97 -23.53
C ARG A 181 17.08 3.00 -22.38
N PRO A 182 17.04 1.68 -22.65
CA PRO A 182 17.50 0.67 -21.69
C PRO A 182 18.94 0.93 -21.24
N ARG A 183 19.18 0.65 -19.96
CA ARG A 183 20.54 0.78 -19.36
C ARG A 183 21.13 2.19 -19.52
N HIS A 184 20.27 3.22 -19.51
CA HIS A 184 20.74 4.62 -19.55
C HIS A 184 21.03 5.13 -18.14
N ILE A 185 20.09 4.97 -17.23
CA ILE A 185 20.17 5.52 -15.87
C ILE A 185 20.01 4.38 -14.88
N ILE A 186 21.08 4.12 -14.13
CA ILE A 186 21.07 3.14 -13.04
C ILE A 186 21.01 3.91 -11.71
N GLU A 187 19.95 3.72 -10.96
CA GLU A 187 19.90 4.20 -9.59
C GLU A 187 20.58 3.22 -8.66
N PHE A 188 21.46 3.73 -7.79
CA PHE A 188 22.24 2.96 -6.84
C PHE A 188 22.02 3.48 -5.42
N ASP A 189 21.77 2.56 -4.48
CA ASP A 189 21.58 2.89 -3.07
C ASP A 189 21.93 1.70 -2.18
N MET A 190 22.08 1.99 -0.89
CA MET A 190 22.45 0.99 0.10
C MET A 190 21.36 0.85 1.17
N LYS A 191 21.06 -0.39 1.53
CA LYS A 191 20.18 -0.72 2.63
C LYS A 191 20.94 -1.33 3.79
N HIS A 192 20.82 -0.72 4.95
CA HIS A 192 21.24 -1.32 6.21
C HIS A 192 20.32 -2.47 6.60
N ILE A 193 20.90 -3.62 6.90
CA ILE A 193 20.22 -4.81 7.40
C ILE A 193 20.71 -5.09 8.82
N LYS A 194 19.80 -5.02 9.77
CA LYS A 194 20.08 -5.42 11.16
C LYS A 194 19.73 -6.88 11.33
N ASN A 195 20.71 -7.71 11.61
CA ASN A 195 20.56 -9.15 11.70
C ASN A 195 21.09 -9.64 13.05
N GLY A 196 20.23 -9.78 14.07
CA GLY A 196 20.60 -10.36 15.36
C GLY A 196 21.83 -9.74 16.04
N GLY A 197 22.04 -8.42 15.91
CA GLY A 197 23.20 -7.70 16.45
C GLY A 197 24.37 -7.53 15.47
N VAL A 198 24.36 -8.20 14.31
CA VAL A 198 25.35 -8.03 13.25
C VAL A 198 24.78 -7.11 12.16
N ASN A 199 25.57 -6.12 11.74
CA ASN A 199 25.21 -5.24 10.64
C ASN A 199 25.62 -5.88 9.32
N GLN A 200 24.67 -5.98 8.40
CA GLN A 200 24.89 -6.32 7.00
C GLN A 200 24.36 -5.21 6.11
N TYR A 201 24.78 -5.19 4.87
CA TYR A 201 24.45 -4.12 3.92
C TYR A 201 24.07 -4.73 2.58
N ALA A 202 22.93 -4.35 2.07
CA ALA A 202 22.53 -4.66 0.69
C ALA A 202 22.83 -3.43 -0.18
N LEU A 203 23.78 -3.57 -1.08
CA LEU A 203 24.09 -2.58 -2.10
C LEU A 203 23.23 -2.93 -3.32
N CYS A 204 22.30 -2.04 -3.65
CA CYS A 204 21.26 -2.26 -4.63
C CYS A 204 21.45 -1.35 -5.84
N ALA A 205 21.21 -1.88 -7.03
CA ALA A 205 21.18 -1.14 -8.27
C ALA A 205 19.93 -1.51 -9.07
N ILE A 206 19.32 -0.55 -9.78
CA ILE A 206 18.19 -0.79 -10.67
C ILE A 206 18.30 0.04 -11.94
N ASP A 207 18.08 -0.59 -13.09
CA ASP A 207 17.84 0.15 -14.33
C ASP A 207 16.45 0.79 -14.29
N THR A 208 16.44 2.10 -14.40
CA THR A 208 15.19 2.88 -14.35
C THR A 208 14.28 2.63 -15.55
N TYR A 209 14.79 2.08 -16.65
CA TYR A 209 14.02 1.76 -17.86
C TYR A 209 13.43 0.34 -17.79
N THR A 210 14.28 -0.68 -17.77
CA THR A 210 13.86 -2.10 -17.83
C THR A 210 13.42 -2.69 -16.50
N LYS A 211 13.73 -2.02 -15.38
CA LYS A 211 13.55 -2.52 -14.00
C LYS A 211 14.42 -3.75 -13.68
N GLU A 212 15.43 -4.06 -14.49
CA GLU A 212 16.47 -4.99 -14.11
C GLU A 212 17.20 -4.49 -12.86
N ALA A 213 17.48 -5.35 -11.92
CA ALA A 213 18.07 -4.97 -10.66
C ALA A 213 19.15 -5.93 -10.20
N LEU A 214 20.05 -5.45 -9.35
CA LEU A 214 21.11 -6.22 -8.70
C LEU A 214 21.11 -5.93 -7.20
N ILE A 215 21.45 -6.93 -6.41
CA ILE A 215 21.72 -6.82 -4.97
C ILE A 215 23.06 -7.48 -4.67
N HIS A 216 23.92 -6.77 -3.98
CA HIS A 216 25.15 -7.31 -3.44
C HIS A 216 25.16 -7.18 -1.92
N ILE A 217 25.25 -8.31 -1.21
CA ILE A 217 25.27 -8.34 0.25
C ILE A 217 26.71 -8.23 0.74
N SER A 218 26.95 -7.37 1.72
CA SER A 218 28.26 -7.16 2.33
C SER A 218 28.16 -7.08 3.84
N SER A 219 29.24 -7.45 4.54
CA SER A 219 29.40 -7.27 5.98
C SER A 219 29.81 -5.84 6.37
N SER A 220 30.21 -5.00 5.41
CA SER A 220 30.64 -3.63 5.68
C SER A 220 30.18 -2.64 4.61
N CYS A 221 30.06 -1.38 5.01
CA CYS A 221 29.64 -0.26 4.17
C CYS A 221 30.87 0.62 3.84
N THR A 222 31.83 0.06 3.10
CA THR A 222 33.03 0.79 2.69
C THR A 222 33.01 1.09 1.20
N ALA A 223 33.74 2.14 0.78
CA ALA A 223 33.91 2.45 -0.64
C ALA A 223 34.51 1.26 -1.45
N ARG A 224 35.31 0.39 -0.79
CA ARG A 224 35.82 -0.83 -1.41
C ARG A 224 34.69 -1.84 -1.69
N GLN A 225 33.76 -2.06 -0.75
CA GLN A 225 32.63 -2.96 -0.97
C GLN A 225 31.63 -2.38 -1.98
N ALA A 226 31.40 -1.08 -1.94
CA ALA A 226 30.59 -0.39 -2.94
C ALA A 226 31.22 -0.48 -4.34
N SER A 227 32.57 -0.42 -4.46
CA SER A 227 33.22 -0.61 -5.76
C SER A 227 33.10 -2.03 -6.29
N ILE A 228 33.07 -3.06 -5.42
CA ILE A 228 32.81 -4.46 -5.83
C ILE A 228 31.38 -4.59 -6.37
N ALA A 229 30.39 -4.04 -5.66
CA ALA A 229 29.01 -4.01 -6.13
C ALA A 229 28.87 -3.24 -7.46
N MET A 230 29.59 -2.12 -7.58
CA MET A 230 29.58 -1.29 -8.79
C MET A 230 30.26 -2.00 -9.98
N GLN A 231 31.30 -2.80 -9.74
CA GLN A 231 31.89 -3.64 -10.78
C GLN A 231 30.83 -4.61 -11.35
N LYS A 232 30.06 -5.29 -10.49
CA LYS A 232 28.96 -6.15 -10.94
C LYS A 232 27.91 -5.38 -11.75
N VAL A 233 27.65 -4.12 -11.39
CA VAL A 233 26.76 -3.22 -12.16
C VAL A 233 27.34 -2.96 -13.55
N LEU A 234 28.64 -2.67 -13.65
CA LEU A 234 29.33 -2.44 -14.93
C LEU A 234 29.38 -3.71 -15.79
N ASP A 235 29.67 -4.84 -15.17
CA ASP A 235 29.68 -6.15 -15.85
C ASP A 235 28.31 -6.50 -16.43
N ARG A 236 27.23 -6.09 -15.73
CA ARG A 236 25.85 -6.37 -16.14
C ARG A 236 25.29 -5.38 -17.17
N PHE A 237 25.47 -4.09 -16.93
CA PHE A 237 24.82 -3.03 -17.72
C PHE A 237 25.76 -2.37 -18.72
N GLY A 238 27.07 -2.67 -18.64
CA GLY A 238 28.10 -2.02 -19.47
C GLY A 238 28.50 -0.65 -18.92
N ALA A 239 29.42 0.02 -19.62
CA ALA A 239 29.94 1.32 -19.21
C ALA A 239 29.18 2.52 -19.80
N ASN A 240 28.28 2.31 -20.79
CA ASN A 240 27.50 3.40 -21.39
C ASN A 240 26.25 3.73 -20.56
N ILE A 241 26.45 3.97 -19.27
CA ILE A 241 25.41 4.23 -18.28
C ILE A 241 25.70 5.51 -17.50
N THR A 242 24.68 6.02 -16.84
CA THR A 242 24.78 7.09 -15.84
C THR A 242 24.36 6.54 -14.49
N ILE A 243 25.24 6.62 -13.49
CA ILE A 243 24.93 6.18 -12.12
C ILE A 243 24.36 7.35 -11.34
N VAL A 244 23.20 7.15 -10.72
CA VAL A 244 22.60 8.10 -9.78
C VAL A 244 22.65 7.52 -8.38
N CYS A 245 23.38 8.15 -7.49
CA CYS A 245 23.58 7.71 -6.09
C CYS A 245 23.37 8.86 -5.10
N ASP A 246 23.36 8.56 -3.82
CA ASP A 246 23.35 9.58 -2.76
C ASP A 246 24.79 10.08 -2.46
N ASN A 247 24.90 11.02 -1.49
CA ASN A 247 26.18 11.56 -1.03
C ASN A 247 26.83 10.69 0.08
N GLY A 248 26.51 9.41 0.16
CA GLY A 248 27.13 8.50 1.10
C GLY A 248 28.64 8.38 0.89
N SER A 249 29.38 8.13 1.96
CA SER A 249 30.86 8.02 1.91
C SER A 249 31.34 6.84 1.05
N GLU A 250 30.53 5.80 0.91
CA GLU A 250 30.75 4.63 0.08
C GLU A 250 30.76 4.94 -1.42
N ASN A 251 30.09 6.00 -1.83
CA ASN A 251 30.02 6.45 -3.23
C ASN A 251 31.20 7.31 -3.68
N PHE A 252 32.20 7.50 -2.79
CA PHE A 252 33.45 8.19 -3.07
C PHE A 252 34.66 7.24 -3.02
N GLY A 253 35.86 7.76 -3.22
CA GLY A 253 37.09 6.96 -3.21
C GLY A 253 37.06 5.85 -4.24
N ALA A 254 37.23 4.60 -3.82
CA ALA A 254 37.36 3.44 -4.72
C ALA A 254 36.18 3.31 -5.72
N THR A 255 34.93 3.61 -5.29
CA THR A 255 33.77 3.60 -6.17
C THR A 255 33.88 4.69 -7.24
N PHE A 256 34.23 5.92 -6.82
CA PHE A 256 34.40 7.03 -7.73
C PHE A 256 35.54 6.77 -8.73
N ASP A 257 36.67 6.24 -8.24
CA ASP A 257 37.84 5.95 -9.07
C ASP A 257 37.53 4.86 -10.10
N LEU A 258 36.76 3.84 -9.73
CA LEU A 258 36.29 2.80 -10.64
C LEU A 258 35.44 3.42 -11.77
N LEU A 259 34.42 4.20 -11.43
CA LEU A 259 33.52 4.81 -12.40
C LEU A 259 34.28 5.79 -13.34
N ALA A 260 35.22 6.57 -12.79
CA ALA A 260 36.05 7.49 -13.58
C ALA A 260 36.93 6.74 -14.60
N ARG A 261 37.55 5.62 -14.17
CA ARG A 261 38.37 4.78 -15.09
C ARG A 261 37.52 4.11 -16.17
N SER A 262 36.30 3.75 -15.86
CA SER A 262 35.33 3.18 -16.81
C SER A 262 34.62 4.21 -17.67
N ASN A 263 34.96 5.50 -17.56
CA ASN A 263 34.32 6.61 -18.23
C ASN A 263 32.79 6.69 -17.99
N VAL A 264 32.35 6.31 -16.79
CA VAL A 264 30.96 6.30 -16.39
C VAL A 264 30.62 7.59 -15.63
N ARG A 265 29.55 8.25 -16.03
CA ARG A 265 29.07 9.47 -15.37
C ARG A 265 28.42 9.12 -14.04
N GLN A 266 28.89 9.73 -12.95
CA GLN A 266 28.32 9.61 -11.62
C GLN A 266 27.62 10.92 -11.23
N LEU A 267 26.31 10.85 -10.96
CA LEU A 267 25.49 11.95 -10.50
C LEU A 267 25.03 11.74 -9.07
N PHE A 268 25.07 12.79 -8.28
CA PHE A 268 24.65 12.72 -6.88
C PHE A 268 23.26 13.35 -6.72
N ALA A 269 22.37 12.61 -6.07
CA ALA A 269 21.05 13.11 -5.71
C ALA A 269 21.13 14.35 -4.83
N ARG A 270 20.13 15.21 -4.90
CA ARG A 270 20.02 16.37 -4.04
C ARG A 270 19.76 15.92 -2.58
N PRO A 271 20.34 16.60 -1.59
CA PRO A 271 20.09 16.28 -0.20
C PRO A 271 18.58 16.30 0.13
N ASN A 272 18.13 15.32 0.92
CA ASN A 272 16.74 15.20 1.37
C ASN A 272 15.68 15.22 0.25
N THR A 273 16.03 14.73 -0.94
CA THR A 273 15.12 14.68 -2.09
C THR A 273 14.92 13.23 -2.58
N PRO A 274 14.05 12.45 -1.93
CA PRO A 274 13.77 11.06 -2.34
C PRO A 274 13.29 10.93 -3.78
N LYS A 275 12.65 11.99 -4.29
CA LYS A 275 12.17 12.04 -5.69
C LYS A 275 13.26 11.96 -6.74
N ASP A 276 14.52 12.11 -6.38
CA ASP A 276 15.65 12.00 -7.30
C ASP A 276 16.04 10.54 -7.60
N LYS A 277 15.66 9.60 -6.71
CA LYS A 277 15.93 8.16 -6.85
C LYS A 277 14.67 7.31 -6.58
N PRO A 278 13.53 7.54 -7.21
CA PRO A 278 12.27 6.92 -6.84
C PRO A 278 12.21 5.42 -7.11
N HIS A 279 12.97 4.94 -8.10
CA HIS A 279 12.95 3.53 -8.49
C HIS A 279 13.69 2.67 -7.50
N ILE A 280 14.89 3.07 -7.10
CA ILE A 280 15.69 2.31 -6.13
C ILE A 280 15.04 2.33 -4.74
N GLU A 281 14.44 3.44 -4.32
CA GLU A 281 13.73 3.51 -3.04
C GLU A 281 12.52 2.57 -3.01
N ASN A 282 11.73 2.53 -4.09
CA ASN A 282 10.62 1.59 -4.24
C ASN A 282 11.11 0.13 -4.26
N PHE A 283 12.21 -0.14 -4.97
CA PHE A 283 12.84 -1.46 -5.04
C PHE A 283 13.27 -1.93 -3.66
N ILE A 284 14.06 -1.12 -2.93
CA ILE A 284 14.53 -1.41 -1.58
C ILE A 284 13.35 -1.59 -0.61
N GLY A 285 12.31 -0.76 -0.73
CA GLY A 285 11.11 -0.88 0.09
C GLY A 285 10.38 -2.21 -0.12
N LYS A 286 10.36 -2.75 -1.35
CA LYS A 286 9.79 -4.07 -1.65
C LYS A 286 10.70 -5.19 -1.16
N TYR A 287 12.00 -5.12 -1.44
CA TYR A 287 12.98 -6.07 -0.95
C TYR A 287 12.91 -6.21 0.58
N GLN A 288 12.84 -5.08 1.27
CA GLN A 288 12.69 -5.06 2.71
C GLN A 288 11.42 -5.76 3.19
N LYS A 289 10.27 -5.48 2.56
CA LYS A 289 8.96 -6.02 2.97
C LYS A 289 8.81 -7.50 2.66
N GLU A 290 9.39 -7.96 1.58
CA GLU A 290 9.13 -9.28 1.02
C GLU A 290 10.20 -10.29 1.38
N CYS A 291 11.46 -9.85 1.44
CA CYS A 291 12.60 -10.71 1.72
C CYS A 291 13.13 -10.52 3.15
N LEU A 292 13.48 -9.27 3.54
CA LEU A 292 14.15 -9.03 4.81
C LEU A 292 13.24 -9.14 6.04
N ASN A 293 11.96 -8.79 5.91
CA ASN A 293 11.02 -8.80 7.04
C ASN A 293 10.31 -10.13 7.25
N GLU A 294 10.37 -11.03 6.29
CA GLU A 294 9.83 -12.39 6.39
C GLU A 294 10.86 -13.38 6.97
N SER A 295 12.13 -13.01 7.03
CA SER A 295 13.12 -13.81 7.69
C SER A 295 12.94 -13.70 9.20
N ASP A 296 12.75 -14.83 9.86
CA ASP A 296 12.75 -14.96 11.32
C ASP A 296 14.03 -14.31 11.92
N ASN A 297 14.07 -14.12 13.25
CA ASN A 297 15.26 -13.63 13.99
C ASN A 297 16.53 -14.48 13.81
N ARG A 298 16.60 -15.29 12.79
CA ARG A 298 17.74 -16.13 12.42
C ARG A 298 18.91 -15.25 11.99
N GLN A 299 20.06 -15.53 12.55
CA GLN A 299 21.31 -14.92 12.10
C GLN A 299 21.73 -15.57 10.78
N TYR A 300 21.74 -14.78 9.72
CA TYR A 300 22.21 -15.20 8.41
C TYR A 300 23.66 -14.78 8.21
N SER A 301 24.47 -15.67 7.67
CA SER A 301 25.77 -15.29 7.10
C SER A 301 25.56 -14.40 5.85
N VAL A 302 26.62 -13.71 5.42
CA VAL A 302 26.58 -12.90 4.18
C VAL A 302 26.22 -13.78 2.96
N LYS A 303 26.75 -15.03 2.91
CA LYS A 303 26.45 -15.98 1.83
C LYS A 303 24.98 -16.40 1.81
N GLU A 304 24.42 -16.78 2.96
CA GLU A 304 23.00 -17.14 3.06
C GLU A 304 22.09 -15.98 2.70
N ARG A 305 22.44 -14.77 3.15
CA ARG A 305 21.67 -13.57 2.82
C ARG A 305 21.76 -13.22 1.33
N GLN A 306 22.91 -13.42 0.69
CA GLN A 306 23.05 -13.28 -0.76
C GLN A 306 22.16 -14.28 -1.49
N LEU A 307 22.14 -15.53 -1.07
CA LEU A 307 21.30 -16.57 -1.67
C LEU A 307 19.79 -16.23 -1.59
N GLU A 308 19.35 -15.70 -0.43
CA GLU A 308 17.96 -15.23 -0.30
C GLU A 308 17.66 -14.04 -1.23
N ALA A 309 18.59 -13.09 -1.32
CA ALA A 309 18.46 -11.96 -2.22
C ALA A 309 18.39 -12.40 -3.69
N ASP A 310 19.20 -13.38 -4.08
CA ASP A 310 19.24 -13.92 -5.45
C ASP A 310 17.94 -14.66 -5.82
N LYS A 311 17.38 -15.44 -4.89
CA LYS A 311 16.06 -16.06 -5.05
C LYS A 311 14.97 -15.01 -5.25
N TRP A 312 14.96 -13.98 -4.40
CA TRP A 312 13.99 -12.89 -4.52
C TRP A 312 14.19 -12.09 -5.82
N LEU A 313 15.44 -11.88 -6.27
CA LEU A 313 15.75 -11.26 -7.56
C LEU A 313 15.29 -12.12 -8.74
N SER A 314 15.38 -13.44 -8.64
CA SER A 314 14.83 -14.34 -9.67
C SER A 314 13.32 -14.13 -9.81
N ASP A 315 12.57 -14.04 -8.71
CA ASP A 315 11.14 -13.72 -8.74
C ASP A 315 10.88 -12.31 -9.27
N TRP A 316 11.73 -11.35 -8.92
CA TRP A 316 11.65 -9.98 -9.42
C TRP A 316 11.76 -9.92 -10.93
N HIS A 317 12.71 -10.65 -11.54
CA HIS A 317 13.01 -10.59 -12.97
C HIS A 317 12.11 -11.47 -13.82
N PHE A 318 11.74 -12.66 -13.34
CA PHE A 318 11.13 -13.69 -14.17
C PHE A 318 9.68 -14.02 -13.79
N TYR A 319 9.21 -13.56 -12.63
CA TYR A 319 7.86 -13.92 -12.18
C TYR A 319 6.97 -12.72 -11.89
N ARG A 320 7.52 -11.67 -11.32
CA ARG A 320 6.76 -10.51 -10.84
C ARG A 320 6.27 -9.62 -11.98
N PRO A 321 4.95 -9.39 -12.15
CA PRO A 321 4.43 -8.40 -13.09
C PRO A 321 4.73 -6.97 -12.60
N HIS A 322 5.26 -6.12 -13.48
CA HIS A 322 5.56 -4.71 -13.20
C HIS A 322 4.58 -3.78 -13.92
N GLN A 323 3.85 -2.98 -13.17
CA GLN A 323 2.89 -2.02 -13.74
C GLN A 323 3.56 -1.05 -14.73
N ALA A 324 4.78 -0.59 -14.42
CA ALA A 324 5.55 0.31 -15.29
C ALA A 324 5.99 -0.34 -16.62
N LEU A 325 5.92 -1.67 -16.72
CA LEU A 325 6.22 -2.45 -17.91
C LEU A 325 4.96 -3.11 -18.51
N ASN A 326 3.81 -2.48 -18.37
CA ASN A 326 2.52 -3.01 -18.80
C ASN A 326 2.22 -4.42 -18.25
N TYR A 327 2.65 -4.66 -16.99
CA TYR A 327 2.54 -5.94 -16.29
C TYR A 327 3.39 -7.08 -16.87
N LEU A 328 4.31 -6.79 -17.76
CA LEU A 328 5.38 -7.72 -18.11
C LEU A 328 6.38 -7.82 -16.95
N THR A 329 7.09 -8.94 -16.89
CA THR A 329 8.29 -9.05 -16.05
C THR A 329 9.45 -8.29 -16.71
N PRO A 330 10.50 -7.91 -15.97
CA PRO A 330 11.70 -7.32 -16.58
C PRO A 330 12.29 -8.19 -17.69
N ALA A 331 12.30 -9.53 -17.53
CA ALA A 331 12.79 -10.46 -18.54
C ALA A 331 11.94 -10.42 -19.82
N GLU A 332 10.62 -10.62 -19.69
CA GLU A 332 9.69 -10.53 -20.83
C GLU A 332 9.80 -9.17 -21.54
N TYR A 333 9.92 -8.07 -20.77
CA TYR A 333 10.06 -6.76 -21.38
C TYR A 333 11.39 -6.60 -22.15
N CYS A 334 12.51 -7.08 -21.58
CA CYS A 334 13.80 -7.05 -22.25
C CYS A 334 13.79 -7.89 -23.55
N ASP A 335 13.12 -9.03 -23.54
CA ASP A 335 12.96 -9.85 -24.74
C ASP A 335 12.19 -9.11 -25.85
N THR A 336 11.15 -8.33 -25.50
CA THR A 336 10.40 -7.52 -26.49
C THR A 336 11.25 -6.44 -27.16
N ILE A 337 12.31 -5.96 -26.50
CA ILE A 337 13.21 -4.92 -27.00
C ILE A 337 14.57 -5.46 -27.46
N GLY A 338 14.72 -6.80 -27.56
CA GLY A 338 15.91 -7.45 -28.07
C GLY A 338 17.15 -7.39 -27.14
N ILE A 339 16.93 -7.25 -25.81
CA ILE A 339 17.99 -7.22 -24.82
C ILE A 339 18.02 -8.55 -24.06
N THR A 340 19.18 -9.20 -24.07
CA THR A 340 19.37 -10.43 -23.32
C THR A 340 19.41 -10.13 -21.81
N VAL A 341 18.50 -10.74 -21.05
CA VAL A 341 18.50 -10.76 -19.58
C VAL A 341 19.41 -11.89 -19.10
N LEU A 342 19.95 -11.77 -17.87
CA LEU A 342 20.66 -12.89 -17.23
C LEU A 342 19.75 -14.12 -17.21
N GLN A 343 20.30 -15.26 -17.68
CA GLN A 343 19.57 -16.53 -17.62
C GLN A 343 19.21 -16.85 -16.16
N ARG A 344 18.09 -17.53 -15.96
CA ARG A 344 17.60 -17.95 -14.64
C ARG A 344 18.65 -18.69 -13.81
N ASP A 345 19.55 -19.41 -14.49
CA ASP A 345 20.64 -20.18 -13.86
C ASP A 345 21.79 -19.33 -13.32
N TYR A 346 21.90 -18.06 -13.68
CA TYR A 346 22.96 -17.18 -13.19
C TYR A 346 22.80 -16.89 -11.68
N PHE A 347 21.59 -16.82 -11.20
CA PHE A 347 21.29 -16.58 -9.78
C PHE A 347 21.48 -17.85 -8.91
N VAL A 348 21.71 -19.01 -9.51
CA VAL A 348 21.88 -20.29 -8.82
C VAL A 348 23.32 -20.78 -8.85
N ARG A 349 24.13 -20.37 -9.84
CA ARG A 349 25.47 -20.93 -10.07
C ARG A 349 26.58 -20.46 -9.15
N ASP A 350 26.48 -19.28 -8.55
CA ASP A 350 27.55 -18.78 -7.64
C ASP A 350 27.52 -19.43 -6.23
N VAL A 351 26.76 -20.49 -6.03
CA VAL A 351 26.59 -21.17 -4.73
C VAL A 351 27.40 -22.45 -4.62
N VAL A 352 28.01 -22.93 -5.71
CA VAL A 352 28.66 -24.26 -5.77
C VAL A 352 30.21 -24.18 -6.01
N SER A 353 30.79 -22.99 -5.98
CA SER A 353 32.26 -22.86 -6.09
C SER A 353 32.89 -22.22 -4.85
#